data_34e62331cdbeadf4370f510b7909414e
#
_entry.id   34e62331cdbeadf4370f510b7909414e
#
_cell.length_a   1.000
_cell.length_b   1.000
_cell.length_c   1.000
_cell.angle_alpha   90.00
_cell.angle_beta   90.00
_cell.angle_gamma   90.00
#
_symmetry.space_group_name_H-M   'P 1'
#
loop_
_entity.id
_entity.type
_entity.pdbx_description
1 polymer ?
#
loop_
_entity_poly.entity_id
_entity_poly.type
_entity_poly.pdbx_seq_one_letter_code
_entity_poly.pdbx_strand_id
1 'polypeptide(L)'
;MYNKFVKKVDKNEQIFYNKNGDIMERQILHVDVNNAFLSWTAVEMLKNGSKVDIREIPAIIGGDETKRSGIVLAKSMKAKECGIKTADTIYQARIKCPNIQIFQSDFKIYKKYSEELYNLLLQYTDKIERFSIDECFLDMTEYLMKDTLLNKGKEINRRVKEELGFTVNVGVAHNKLLAKMASDFTKPDRVHTLFENEIK
;
A
#
# COMPACT_ATOMS: atom_id res chain seq x y z
N MET A 1 3.61 -16.82 28.73
CA MET A 1 3.34 -15.88 29.86
C MET A 1 3.01 -14.53 29.19
N TYR A 2 1.74 -14.18 29.08
CA TYR A 2 1.30 -12.93 28.44
C TYR A 2 1.67 -11.73 29.32
N ASN A 3 2.38 -10.76 28.74
CA ASN A 3 2.69 -9.49 29.38
C ASN A 3 1.39 -8.69 29.58
N LYS A 4 0.92 -8.55 30.82
CA LYS A 4 -0.18 -7.62 31.14
C LYS A 4 0.30 -6.19 30.92
N PHE A 5 -0.10 -5.57 29.83
CA PHE A 5 -0.02 -4.12 29.66
C PHE A 5 -1.17 -3.47 30.45
N VAL A 6 -0.85 -2.50 31.29
CA VAL A 6 -1.88 -1.74 32.01
C VAL A 6 -2.37 -0.63 31.10
N LYS A 7 -3.61 -0.71 30.68
CA LYS A 7 -4.29 0.28 29.85
C LYS A 7 -4.90 1.35 30.75
N LYS A 8 -4.39 2.58 30.74
CA LYS A 8 -5.09 3.74 31.28
C LYS A 8 -5.67 4.51 30.11
N VAL A 9 -6.99 4.60 30.04
CA VAL A 9 -7.71 5.33 29.00
C VAL A 9 -7.99 6.72 29.53
N ASP A 10 -7.31 7.73 29.02
CA ASP A 10 -7.83 9.09 29.06
C ASP A 10 -8.76 9.30 27.84
N LYS A 11 -9.77 10.18 27.97
CA LYS A 11 -10.91 10.24 27.04
C LYS A 11 -10.54 10.53 25.58
N ASN A 12 -9.30 10.92 25.27
CA ASN A 12 -8.85 11.29 23.92
C ASN A 12 -7.56 10.61 23.41
N GLU A 13 -6.76 9.90 24.24
CA GLU A 13 -5.54 9.20 23.79
C GLU A 13 -5.34 7.89 24.55
N GLN A 14 -5.09 6.80 23.80
CA GLN A 14 -4.67 5.54 24.41
C GLN A 14 -3.19 5.62 24.75
N ILE A 15 -2.86 5.82 26.03
CA ILE A 15 -1.48 5.79 26.52
C ILE A 15 -1.16 4.35 26.90
N PHE A 16 -0.10 3.80 26.32
CA PHE A 16 0.40 2.46 26.63
C PHE A 16 1.56 2.59 27.62
N TYR A 17 1.59 1.70 28.62
CA TYR A 17 2.67 1.62 29.59
C TYR A 17 3.38 0.27 29.48
N ASN A 18 4.70 0.28 29.60
CA ASN A 18 5.49 -0.93 29.74
C ASN A 18 5.32 -1.53 31.16
N LYS A 19 5.97 -2.67 31.42
CA LYS A 19 5.92 -3.34 32.74
C LYS A 19 6.45 -2.48 33.89
N ASN A 20 7.31 -1.51 33.59
CA ASN A 20 7.95 -0.62 34.59
C ASN A 20 7.12 0.64 34.82
N GLY A 21 6.00 0.83 34.09
CA GLY A 21 5.17 2.01 34.19
C GLY A 21 5.61 3.19 33.30
N ASP A 22 6.59 2.98 32.41
CA ASP A 22 7.00 4.02 31.45
C ASP A 22 6.03 4.08 30.26
N ILE A 23 5.82 5.28 29.74
CA ILE A 23 5.01 5.49 28.52
C ILE A 23 5.67 4.80 27.34
N MET A 24 4.92 3.94 26.65
CA MET A 24 5.36 3.33 25.42
C MET A 24 4.97 4.21 24.23
N GLU A 25 5.93 4.55 23.39
CA GLU A 25 5.64 5.17 22.09
C GLU A 25 4.89 4.20 21.20
N ARG A 26 3.90 4.70 20.50
CA ARG A 26 3.16 3.89 19.53
C ARG A 26 4.08 3.44 18.39
N GLN A 27 3.77 2.29 17.83
CA GLN A 27 4.55 1.67 16.75
C GLN A 27 3.62 1.43 15.57
N ILE A 28 3.63 2.36 14.62
CA ILE A 28 2.67 2.40 13.51
C ILE A 28 3.35 2.09 12.19
N LEU A 29 2.78 1.15 11.44
CA LEU A 29 3.10 0.94 10.04
C LEU A 29 1.97 1.50 9.17
N HIS A 30 2.33 2.13 8.05
CA HIS A 30 1.44 2.44 6.94
C HIS A 30 1.86 1.61 5.73
N VAL A 31 0.96 0.77 5.22
CA VAL A 31 1.19 -0.09 4.05
C VAL A 31 0.37 0.45 2.89
N ASP A 32 1.02 0.74 1.77
CA ASP A 32 0.43 1.38 0.58
C ASP A 32 0.82 0.57 -0.67
N VAL A 33 -0.16 0.07 -1.41
CA VAL A 33 0.07 -0.74 -2.61
C VAL A 33 0.55 0.12 -3.77
N ASN A 34 1.70 -0.25 -4.34
CA ASN A 34 2.26 0.47 -5.46
C ASN A 34 1.41 0.28 -6.73
N ASN A 35 0.81 1.38 -7.22
CA ASN A 35 0.01 1.40 -8.44
C ASN A 35 -1.06 0.30 -8.47
N ALA A 36 -1.88 0.24 -7.43
CA ALA A 36 -2.75 -0.86 -7.06
C ALA A 36 -3.55 -1.44 -8.23
N PHE A 37 -4.33 -0.63 -8.92
CA PHE A 37 -5.24 -1.10 -9.97
C PHE A 37 -4.50 -1.76 -11.14
N LEU A 38 -3.37 -1.20 -11.57
CA LEU A 38 -2.55 -1.82 -12.61
C LEU A 38 -1.86 -3.09 -12.09
N SER A 39 -1.28 -3.03 -10.90
CA SER A 39 -0.57 -4.17 -10.30
C SER A 39 -1.49 -5.36 -10.08
N TRP A 40 -2.68 -5.14 -9.54
CA TRP A 40 -3.66 -6.20 -9.31
C TRP A 40 -4.21 -6.79 -10.61
N THR A 41 -4.47 -5.95 -11.62
CA THR A 41 -4.87 -6.44 -12.96
C THR A 41 -3.75 -7.28 -13.57
N ALA A 42 -2.49 -6.83 -13.46
CA ALA A 42 -1.34 -7.58 -13.96
C ALA A 42 -1.21 -8.97 -13.32
N VAL A 43 -1.31 -9.02 -11.98
CA VAL A 43 -1.22 -10.29 -11.23
C VAL A 43 -2.34 -11.25 -11.62
N GLU A 44 -3.58 -10.75 -11.74
CA GLU A 44 -4.73 -11.57 -12.16
C GLU A 44 -4.54 -12.12 -13.57
N MET A 45 -4.09 -11.29 -14.51
CA MET A 45 -3.81 -11.71 -15.89
C MET A 45 -2.71 -12.78 -15.95
N LEU A 46 -1.62 -12.61 -15.21
CA LEU A 46 -0.52 -13.58 -15.15
C LEU A 46 -1.00 -14.91 -14.55
N LYS A 47 -1.77 -14.90 -13.47
CA LYS A 47 -2.38 -16.10 -12.86
C LYS A 47 -3.32 -16.82 -13.85
N ASN A 48 -3.97 -16.06 -14.73
CA ASN A 48 -4.85 -16.61 -15.77
C ASN A 48 -4.12 -16.98 -17.07
N GLY A 49 -2.79 -17.04 -17.06
CA GLY A 49 -1.97 -17.55 -18.17
C GLY A 49 -1.52 -16.50 -19.20
N SER A 50 -1.69 -15.20 -18.93
CA SER A 50 -1.09 -14.16 -19.76
C SER A 50 0.44 -14.32 -19.78
N LYS A 51 1.01 -14.21 -20.98
CA LYS A 51 2.47 -14.19 -21.16
C LYS A 51 3.06 -12.79 -21.07
N VAL A 52 2.22 -11.78 -21.02
CA VAL A 52 2.63 -10.37 -20.98
C VAL A 52 2.28 -9.79 -19.62
N ASP A 53 3.27 -9.24 -18.94
CA ASP A 53 3.07 -8.43 -17.76
C ASP A 53 2.78 -6.99 -18.20
N ILE A 54 1.57 -6.52 -17.95
CA ILE A 54 1.15 -5.17 -18.34
C ILE A 54 1.88 -4.05 -17.57
N ARG A 55 2.61 -4.38 -16.52
CA ARG A 55 3.47 -3.43 -15.80
C ARG A 55 4.71 -3.07 -16.62
N GLU A 56 5.14 -3.96 -17.54
CA GLU A 56 6.36 -3.86 -18.33
C GLU A 56 6.13 -3.30 -19.75
N ILE A 57 4.90 -2.94 -20.10
CA ILE A 57 4.56 -2.35 -21.39
C ILE A 57 3.85 -1.00 -21.19
N PRO A 58 3.72 -0.14 -22.21
CA PRO A 58 2.85 1.04 -22.16
C PRO A 58 1.40 0.60 -21.95
N ALA A 59 0.91 0.67 -20.72
CA ALA A 59 -0.42 0.22 -20.33
C ALA A 59 -1.09 1.19 -19.36
N ILE A 60 -2.40 1.28 -19.44
CA ILE A 60 -3.24 2.04 -18.53
C ILE A 60 -4.46 1.22 -18.10
N ILE A 61 -4.93 1.49 -16.89
CA ILE A 61 -6.27 1.14 -16.46
C ILE A 61 -7.13 2.37 -16.70
N GLY A 62 -8.20 2.20 -17.46
CA GLY A 62 -9.10 3.30 -17.82
C GLY A 62 -10.57 2.90 -17.78
N GLY A 63 -11.42 3.89 -17.89
CA GLY A 63 -12.86 3.68 -18.04
C GLY A 63 -13.25 3.24 -19.46
N ASP A 64 -14.53 2.96 -19.65
CA ASP A 64 -15.12 2.55 -20.90
C ASP A 64 -15.08 3.71 -21.92
N GLU A 65 -14.34 3.54 -23.00
CA GLU A 65 -14.22 4.54 -24.09
C GLU A 65 -15.57 4.86 -24.75
N THR A 66 -16.50 3.92 -24.74
CA THR A 66 -17.82 4.09 -25.37
C THR A 66 -18.71 5.07 -24.63
N LYS A 67 -18.40 5.34 -23.36
CA LYS A 67 -19.18 6.19 -22.45
C LYS A 67 -18.59 7.58 -22.25
N ARG A 68 -17.95 8.21 -23.23
CA ARG A 68 -17.39 9.60 -23.19
C ARG A 68 -16.64 10.02 -21.90
N SER A 69 -16.59 9.17 -20.86
CA SER A 69 -16.07 9.45 -19.51
C SER A 69 -14.80 8.65 -19.19
N GLY A 70 -14.20 8.00 -20.17
CA GLY A 70 -13.01 7.20 -19.95
C GLY A 70 -11.80 8.08 -19.59
N ILE A 71 -11.35 7.98 -18.35
CA ILE A 71 -10.12 8.61 -17.87
C ILE A 71 -9.12 7.55 -17.42
N VAL A 72 -7.84 7.92 -17.41
CA VAL A 72 -6.75 7.11 -16.87
C VAL A 72 -6.84 7.06 -15.35
N LEU A 73 -7.09 5.87 -14.80
CA LEU A 73 -7.12 5.62 -13.35
C LEU A 73 -5.73 5.21 -12.82
N ALA A 74 -5.02 4.35 -13.58
CA ALA A 74 -3.67 3.91 -13.26
C ALA A 74 -2.87 3.73 -14.55
N LYS A 75 -1.54 3.77 -14.45
CA LYS A 75 -0.65 3.70 -15.61
C LYS A 75 0.66 3.01 -15.29
N SER A 76 1.23 2.28 -16.25
CA SER A 76 2.57 1.71 -16.14
C SER A 76 3.66 2.80 -16.16
N MET A 77 4.86 2.44 -15.74
CA MET A 77 6.01 3.36 -15.84
C MET A 77 6.28 3.76 -17.28
N LYS A 78 6.18 2.84 -18.24
CA LYS A 78 6.34 3.13 -19.67
C LYS A 78 5.26 4.07 -20.21
N ALA A 79 4.02 3.96 -19.74
CA ALA A 79 2.99 4.93 -20.08
C ALA A 79 3.25 6.31 -19.44
N LYS A 80 3.80 6.35 -18.22
CA LYS A 80 4.24 7.59 -17.58
C LYS A 80 5.38 8.27 -18.35
N GLU A 81 6.33 7.51 -18.88
CA GLU A 81 7.42 8.00 -19.74
C GLU A 81 6.90 8.64 -21.02
N CYS A 82 5.80 8.17 -21.57
CA CYS A 82 5.08 8.80 -22.68
C CYS A 82 4.36 10.11 -22.28
N GLY A 83 4.45 10.54 -21.02
CA GLY A 83 3.82 11.76 -20.51
C GLY A 83 2.34 11.59 -20.14
N ILE A 84 1.83 10.37 -20.02
CA ILE A 84 0.45 10.11 -19.58
C ILE A 84 0.34 10.41 -18.08
N LYS A 85 -0.74 11.11 -17.71
CA LYS A 85 -1.07 11.46 -16.32
C LYS A 85 -2.36 10.77 -15.88
N THR A 86 -2.51 10.52 -14.59
CA THR A 86 -3.80 10.14 -14.00
C THR A 86 -4.80 11.26 -14.28
N ALA A 87 -6.06 10.90 -14.57
CA ALA A 87 -7.13 11.77 -15.03
C ALA A 87 -7.00 12.31 -16.46
N ASP A 88 -5.93 12.00 -17.21
CA ASP A 88 -5.96 12.20 -18.69
C ASP A 88 -7.15 11.46 -19.27
N THR A 89 -7.77 12.02 -20.30
CA THR A 89 -8.76 11.25 -21.08
C THR A 89 -8.07 10.14 -21.87
N ILE A 90 -8.80 9.06 -22.18
CA ILE A 90 -8.26 7.97 -23.01
C ILE A 90 -7.80 8.52 -24.38
N TYR A 91 -8.52 9.48 -24.95
CA TYR A 91 -8.12 10.18 -26.17
C TYR A 91 -6.76 10.88 -26.04
N GLN A 92 -6.53 11.63 -24.96
CA GLN A 92 -5.24 12.25 -24.69
C GLN A 92 -4.12 11.22 -24.49
N ALA A 93 -4.42 10.10 -23.81
CA ALA A 93 -3.47 9.01 -23.62
C ALA A 93 -3.04 8.40 -24.98
N ARG A 94 -3.95 8.20 -25.91
CA ARG A 94 -3.65 7.70 -27.27
C ARG A 94 -2.80 8.69 -28.08
N ILE A 95 -3.05 9.98 -27.96
CA ILE A 95 -2.21 11.01 -28.63
C ILE A 95 -0.78 10.95 -28.09
N LYS A 96 -0.61 10.85 -26.75
CA LYS A 96 0.70 10.82 -26.12
C LYS A 96 1.45 9.51 -26.36
N CYS A 97 0.73 8.41 -26.48
CA CYS A 97 1.29 7.07 -26.66
C CYS A 97 0.39 6.26 -27.62
N PRO A 98 0.64 6.32 -28.95
CA PRO A 98 -0.24 5.67 -29.93
C PRO A 98 -0.37 4.15 -29.78
N ASN A 99 0.65 3.50 -29.21
CA ASN A 99 0.68 2.06 -28.94
C ASN A 99 0.23 1.67 -27.53
N ILE A 100 -0.43 2.58 -26.81
CA ILE A 100 -0.91 2.33 -25.44
C ILE A 100 -1.90 1.17 -25.38
N GLN A 101 -1.69 0.25 -24.47
CA GLN A 101 -2.65 -0.81 -24.16
C GLN A 101 -3.61 -0.32 -23.08
N ILE A 102 -4.91 -0.50 -23.31
CA ILE A 102 -5.95 -0.01 -22.42
C ILE A 102 -6.70 -1.21 -21.84
N PHE A 103 -6.72 -1.27 -20.51
CA PHE A 103 -7.44 -2.30 -19.76
C PHE A 103 -8.56 -1.65 -18.98
N GLN A 104 -9.72 -2.28 -18.99
CA GLN A 104 -10.86 -1.79 -18.22
C GLN A 104 -10.68 -2.06 -16.73
N SER A 105 -11.21 -1.16 -15.91
CA SER A 105 -11.20 -1.33 -14.45
C SER A 105 -12.15 -2.46 -14.04
N ASP A 106 -11.67 -3.37 -13.20
CA ASP A 106 -12.47 -4.44 -12.60
C ASP A 106 -12.39 -4.38 -11.06
N PHE A 107 -13.39 -3.77 -10.45
CA PHE A 107 -13.47 -3.60 -8.99
C PHE A 107 -13.65 -4.94 -8.24
N LYS A 108 -14.06 -6.03 -8.89
CA LYS A 108 -14.09 -7.35 -8.26
C LYS A 108 -12.67 -7.86 -8.01
N ILE A 109 -11.78 -7.69 -9.00
CA ILE A 109 -10.36 -8.00 -8.88
C ILE A 109 -9.72 -7.15 -7.77
N TYR A 110 -10.01 -5.85 -7.76
CA TYR A 110 -9.43 -4.93 -6.77
C TYR A 110 -9.86 -5.27 -5.34
N LYS A 111 -11.15 -5.58 -5.14
CA LYS A 111 -11.65 -6.03 -3.84
C LYS A 111 -10.99 -7.35 -3.41
N LYS A 112 -10.82 -8.31 -4.32
CA LYS A 112 -10.15 -9.60 -4.05
C LYS A 112 -8.73 -9.38 -3.51
N TYR A 113 -7.89 -8.62 -4.21
CA TYR A 113 -6.50 -8.40 -3.82
C TYR A 113 -6.36 -7.50 -2.58
N SER A 114 -7.25 -6.53 -2.40
CA SER A 114 -7.35 -5.76 -1.16
C SER A 114 -7.63 -6.66 0.05
N GLU A 115 -8.51 -7.67 -0.11
CA GLU A 115 -8.82 -8.66 0.93
C GLU A 115 -7.65 -9.63 1.17
N GLU A 116 -6.97 -10.10 0.11
CA GLU A 116 -5.77 -10.93 0.24
C GLU A 116 -4.67 -10.19 1.02
N LEU A 117 -4.42 -8.91 0.72
CA LEU A 117 -3.49 -8.08 1.47
C LEU A 117 -3.90 -7.96 2.94
N TYR A 118 -5.16 -7.62 3.21
CA TYR A 118 -5.66 -7.48 4.59
C TYR A 118 -5.49 -8.78 5.38
N ASN A 119 -5.80 -9.93 4.79
CA ASN A 119 -5.64 -11.23 5.44
C ASN A 119 -4.17 -11.56 5.74
N LEU A 120 -3.23 -11.14 4.89
CA LEU A 120 -1.81 -11.25 5.16
C LEU A 120 -1.40 -10.35 6.35
N LEU A 121 -1.89 -9.11 6.38
CA LEU A 121 -1.59 -8.15 7.43
C LEU A 121 -2.17 -8.55 8.80
N LEU A 122 -3.32 -9.23 8.85
CA LEU A 122 -3.91 -9.77 10.08
C LEU A 122 -3.01 -10.78 10.81
N GLN A 123 -2.01 -11.36 10.13
CA GLN A 123 -1.03 -12.24 10.78
C GLN A 123 -0.04 -11.51 11.67
N TYR A 124 0.03 -10.17 11.57
CA TYR A 124 0.94 -9.32 12.35
C TYR A 124 0.27 -8.64 13.53
N THR A 125 -0.97 -8.20 13.36
CA THR A 125 -1.78 -7.53 14.38
C THR A 125 -3.26 -7.61 14.03
N ASP A 126 -4.13 -7.60 15.01
CA ASP A 126 -5.57 -7.41 14.82
C ASP A 126 -5.99 -5.92 14.82
N LYS A 127 -5.06 -5.02 15.14
CA LYS A 127 -5.27 -3.57 15.20
C LYS A 127 -4.96 -2.93 13.85
N ILE A 128 -5.77 -3.26 12.84
CA ILE A 128 -5.64 -2.75 11.48
C ILE A 128 -6.77 -1.79 11.17
N GLU A 129 -6.42 -0.62 10.65
CA GLU A 129 -7.35 0.33 10.06
C GLU A 129 -7.19 0.33 8.53
N ARG A 130 -8.24 -0.09 7.83
CA ARG A 130 -8.31 0.08 6.37
C ARG A 130 -8.60 1.55 6.07
N PHE A 131 -7.60 2.26 5.58
CA PHE A 131 -7.73 3.67 5.24
C PHE A 131 -8.35 3.87 3.85
N SER A 132 -7.98 3.00 2.89
CA SER A 132 -8.57 2.93 1.56
C SER A 132 -8.57 1.48 1.06
N ILE A 133 -8.90 1.27 -0.22
CA ILE A 133 -8.87 -0.06 -0.84
C ILE A 133 -7.45 -0.64 -0.93
N ASP A 134 -6.44 0.24 -0.95
CA ASP A 134 -5.02 -0.08 -1.17
C ASP A 134 -4.10 0.38 -0.04
N GLU A 135 -4.65 1.00 1.02
CA GLU A 135 -3.88 1.51 2.15
C GLU A 135 -4.39 0.98 3.49
N CYS A 136 -3.48 0.54 4.34
CA CYS A 136 -3.78 0.10 5.72
C CYS A 136 -2.80 0.71 6.72
N PHE A 137 -3.31 1.09 7.90
CA PHE A 137 -2.50 1.35 9.09
C PHE A 137 -2.51 0.13 10.01
N LEU A 138 -1.35 -0.24 10.54
CA LEU A 138 -1.18 -1.30 11.52
C LEU A 138 -0.63 -0.70 12.81
N ASP A 139 -1.30 -0.93 13.94
CA ASP A 139 -0.73 -0.64 15.25
C ASP A 139 0.00 -1.89 15.78
N MET A 140 1.32 -1.81 15.81
CA MET A 140 2.23 -2.87 16.20
C MET A 140 2.70 -2.76 17.65
N THR A 141 2.20 -1.77 18.40
CA THR A 141 2.71 -1.41 19.75
C THR A 141 2.79 -2.60 20.70
N GLU A 142 1.81 -3.50 20.66
CA GLU A 142 1.76 -4.67 21.53
C GLU A 142 2.35 -5.95 20.90
N TYR A 143 2.79 -5.91 19.63
CA TYR A 143 3.09 -7.10 18.82
C TYR A 143 4.58 -7.28 18.44
N LEU A 144 5.44 -6.29 18.75
CA LEU A 144 6.84 -6.33 18.32
C LEU A 144 7.69 -7.36 19.07
N MET A 145 7.31 -7.74 20.28
CA MET A 145 8.08 -8.66 21.15
C MET A 145 9.57 -8.28 21.25
N LYS A 146 10.45 -9.05 20.56
CA LYS A 146 11.90 -8.85 20.50
C LYS A 146 12.38 -8.28 19.15
N ASP A 147 11.47 -8.00 18.24
CA ASP A 147 11.77 -7.48 16.90
C ASP A 147 11.61 -5.95 16.84
N THR A 148 12.10 -5.35 15.77
CA THR A 148 11.94 -3.92 15.52
C THR A 148 10.80 -3.66 14.55
N LEU A 149 10.16 -2.50 14.68
CA LEU A 149 9.12 -2.07 13.77
C LEU A 149 9.60 -2.03 12.30
N LEU A 150 10.85 -1.58 12.09
CA LEU A 150 11.46 -1.54 10.76
C LEU A 150 11.63 -2.94 10.15
N ASN A 151 12.04 -3.94 10.94
CA ASN A 151 12.17 -5.32 10.47
C ASN A 151 10.80 -5.89 10.10
N LYS A 152 9.76 -5.60 10.89
CA LYS A 152 8.39 -6.01 10.55
C LYS A 152 7.89 -5.35 9.27
N GLY A 153 8.18 -4.07 9.07
CA GLY A 153 7.90 -3.38 7.82
C GLY A 153 8.59 -4.03 6.61
N LYS A 154 9.87 -4.38 6.74
CA LYS A 154 10.63 -5.08 5.69
C LYS A 154 10.10 -6.49 5.43
N GLU A 155 9.71 -7.21 6.47
CA GLU A 155 9.11 -8.55 6.35
C GLU A 155 7.78 -8.47 5.58
N ILE A 156 6.90 -7.54 5.93
CA ILE A 156 5.63 -7.31 5.23
C ILE A 156 5.87 -6.98 3.75
N ASN A 157 6.76 -6.01 3.46
CA ASN A 157 7.09 -5.61 2.09
C ASN A 157 7.55 -6.83 1.26
N ARG A 158 8.47 -7.64 1.78
CA ARG A 158 8.95 -8.85 1.12
C ARG A 158 7.83 -9.88 0.92
N ARG A 159 7.04 -10.19 1.96
CA ARG A 159 5.98 -11.20 1.90
C ARG A 159 4.87 -10.83 0.92
N VAL A 160 4.45 -9.57 0.90
CA VAL A 160 3.45 -9.11 -0.09
C VAL A 160 3.95 -9.35 -1.51
N LYS A 161 5.20 -9.04 -1.79
CA LYS A 161 5.82 -9.28 -3.10
C LYS A 161 5.88 -10.76 -3.46
N GLU A 162 6.35 -11.60 -2.54
CA GLU A 162 6.55 -13.04 -2.78
C GLU A 162 5.23 -13.83 -2.80
N GLU A 163 4.29 -13.52 -1.91
CA GLU A 163 3.06 -14.29 -1.74
C GLU A 163 1.90 -13.78 -2.61
N LEU A 164 1.81 -12.45 -2.79
CA LEU A 164 0.69 -11.84 -3.51
C LEU A 164 1.05 -11.36 -4.92
N GLY A 165 2.35 -11.19 -5.24
CA GLY A 165 2.84 -10.88 -6.59
C GLY A 165 2.79 -9.40 -6.97
N PHE A 166 2.53 -8.50 -6.01
CA PHE A 166 2.63 -7.05 -6.19
C PHE A 166 3.48 -6.41 -5.09
N THR A 167 3.82 -5.14 -5.23
CA THR A 167 4.68 -4.45 -4.28
C THR A 167 3.92 -3.43 -3.44
N VAL A 168 4.46 -3.14 -2.27
CA VAL A 168 3.95 -2.10 -1.37
C VAL A 168 5.08 -1.17 -0.94
N ASN A 169 4.75 0.06 -0.61
CA ASN A 169 5.57 0.90 0.23
C ASN A 169 5.13 0.75 1.69
N VAL A 170 6.08 0.75 2.61
CA VAL A 170 5.79 0.71 4.04
C VAL A 170 6.44 1.90 4.72
N GLY A 171 5.62 2.71 5.36
CA GLY A 171 6.08 3.79 6.24
C GLY A 171 6.06 3.35 7.70
N VAL A 172 7.10 3.71 8.43
CA VAL A 172 7.38 3.30 9.81
C VAL A 172 7.52 4.53 10.68
N ALA A 173 6.67 4.70 11.70
CA ALA A 173 6.70 5.85 12.59
C ALA A 173 5.97 5.60 13.93
N HIS A 174 5.96 6.61 14.81
CA HIS A 174 5.22 6.56 16.08
C HIS A 174 3.77 7.06 15.97
N ASN A 175 3.38 7.62 14.83
CA ASN A 175 2.00 8.05 14.58
C ASN A 175 1.61 7.85 13.11
N LYS A 176 0.30 7.90 12.83
CA LYS A 176 -0.26 7.64 11.50
C LYS A 176 0.20 8.66 10.46
N LEU A 177 0.28 9.94 10.83
CA LEU A 177 0.66 11.00 9.90
C LEU A 177 2.08 10.76 9.37
N LEU A 178 3.03 10.58 10.28
CA LEU A 178 4.43 10.34 9.92
C LEU A 178 4.62 9.02 9.17
N ALA A 179 3.91 7.95 9.59
CA ALA A 179 3.93 6.68 8.87
C ALA A 179 3.44 6.83 7.42
N LYS A 180 2.34 7.57 7.21
CA LYS A 180 1.86 7.85 5.85
C LYS A 180 2.84 8.70 5.04
N MET A 181 3.40 9.75 5.62
CA MET A 181 4.43 10.56 4.95
C MET A 181 5.66 9.73 4.57
N ALA A 182 6.13 8.86 5.48
CA ALA A 182 7.27 7.98 5.21
C ALA A 182 7.00 7.05 4.02
N SER A 183 5.80 6.48 3.91
CA SER A 183 5.45 5.60 2.78
C SER A 183 5.45 6.31 1.42
N ASP A 184 5.36 7.64 1.40
CA ASP A 184 5.34 8.45 0.18
C ASP A 184 6.72 8.97 -0.29
N PHE A 185 7.81 8.77 0.48
CA PHE A 185 9.12 9.35 0.16
C PHE A 185 9.68 8.88 -1.18
N THR A 186 9.91 7.60 -1.32
CA THR A 186 10.40 7.02 -2.58
C THR A 186 9.59 5.76 -2.90
N LYS A 187 9.00 5.74 -4.08
CA LYS A 187 8.22 4.61 -4.60
C LYS A 187 8.85 4.10 -5.89
N PRO A 188 8.69 2.83 -6.24
CA PRO A 188 7.97 1.75 -5.54
C PRO A 188 8.87 0.86 -4.68
N ASP A 189 8.24 -0.09 -3.94
CA ASP A 189 8.88 -1.24 -3.30
C ASP A 189 9.93 -0.82 -2.26
N ARG A 190 9.55 0.07 -1.34
CA ARG A 190 10.45 0.63 -0.31
C ARG A 190 9.83 0.60 1.08
N VAL A 191 10.73 0.61 2.07
CA VAL A 191 10.39 0.80 3.49
C VAL A 191 11.16 2.01 3.99
N HIS A 192 10.45 2.98 4.54
CA HIS A 192 11.04 4.21 5.06
C HIS A 192 10.60 4.45 6.50
N THR A 193 11.48 5.05 7.28
CA THR A 193 11.18 5.57 8.61
C THR A 193 10.98 7.07 8.57
N LEU A 194 10.17 7.59 9.49
CA LEU A 194 10.10 9.01 9.80
C LEU A 194 9.68 9.15 11.26
N PHE A 195 10.63 9.50 12.12
CA PHE A 195 10.39 9.76 13.53
C PHE A 195 10.46 11.25 13.82
N GLU A 196 9.89 11.68 14.93
CA GLU A 196 9.78 13.10 15.31
C GLU A 196 11.13 13.81 15.36
N ASN A 197 12.18 13.12 15.80
CA ASN A 197 13.55 13.63 15.86
C ASN A 197 14.22 13.79 14.49
N GLU A 198 13.65 13.24 13.41
CA GLU A 198 14.14 13.34 12.03
C GLU A 198 13.49 14.52 11.28
N ILE A 199 12.48 15.17 11.88
CA ILE A 199 11.79 16.34 11.30
C ILE A 199 12.62 17.59 11.59
N LYS A 200 13.06 18.26 10.53
CA LYS A 200 13.78 19.54 10.61
C LYS A 200 12.85 20.71 10.30
#